data_aa6799379b2a5df06f10ac71d6510a2d
#
_entry.id   aa6799379b2a5df06f10ac71d6510a2d
#
_cell.length_a   1.000
_cell.length_b   1.000
_cell.length_c   1.000
_cell.angle_alpha   90.00
_cell.angle_beta   90.00
_cell.angle_gamma   90.00
#
_symmetry.space_group_name_H-M   'P 1'
#
loop_
_entity.id
_entity.type
_entity.pdbx_description
1 polymer ?
#
loop_
_entity_poly.entity_id
_entity_poly.type
_entity_poly.pdbx_seq_one_letter_code
_entity_poly.pdbx_strand_id
1 'polypeptide(L)'
;MRTSARGNVARQQPEVRTWTEAATPEQLQSCAETGALCAIEVDGQRAGIIAAARDDANGMRGFQVYEFLLDDNARGRGLAPVAMQLLCDVLPVQTGDTLWGTVHVGNGPSRGNALAVGREKTAAFVWVQRRGEL
;
A
#
# COMPACT_ATOMS: atom_id res chain seq x y z
N MET A 1 -1.74 15.83 4.17
CA MET A 1 -2.52 14.91 3.33
C MET A 1 -2.33 13.46 3.73
N ARG A 2 -1.14 12.91 3.60
CA ARG A 2 -0.82 11.52 3.96
C ARG A 2 -1.09 11.21 5.44
N THR A 3 -0.66 12.09 6.37
CA THR A 3 -0.90 11.95 7.81
C THR A 3 -2.39 12.03 8.14
N SER A 4 -3.13 12.95 7.49
CA SER A 4 -4.58 13.09 7.68
C SER A 4 -5.32 11.81 7.29
N ALA A 5 -5.04 11.25 6.13
CA ALA A 5 -5.68 10.02 5.67
C ALA A 5 -5.42 8.85 6.64
N ARG A 6 -4.18 8.70 7.09
CA ARG A 6 -3.82 7.65 8.05
C ARG A 6 -4.49 7.86 9.41
N GLY A 7 -4.55 9.09 9.88
CA GLY A 7 -5.22 9.43 11.13
C GLY A 7 -6.72 9.10 11.09
N ASN A 8 -7.36 9.30 9.96
CA ASN A 8 -8.78 9.00 9.81
C ASN A 8 -9.07 7.50 9.80
N VAL A 9 -8.23 6.70 9.15
CA VAL A 9 -8.32 5.24 9.22
C VAL A 9 -8.17 4.77 10.68
N ALA A 10 -7.19 5.31 11.41
CA ALA A 10 -6.95 4.94 12.80
C ALA A 10 -8.13 5.31 13.73
N ARG A 11 -8.85 6.40 13.45
CA ARG A 11 -10.05 6.76 14.21
C ARG A 11 -11.21 5.80 13.98
N GLN A 12 -11.38 5.32 12.74
CA GLN A 12 -12.44 4.38 12.39
C GLN A 12 -12.15 2.95 12.88
N GLN A 13 -10.86 2.58 12.89
CA GLN A 13 -10.39 1.25 13.26
C GLN A 13 -9.17 1.40 14.18
N PRO A 14 -9.37 1.64 15.49
CA PRO A 14 -8.27 1.91 16.42
C PRO A 14 -7.16 0.85 16.44
N GLU A 15 -7.51 -0.41 16.23
CA GLU A 15 -6.54 -1.52 16.18
C GLU A 15 -5.54 -1.38 15.03
N VAL A 16 -5.92 -0.75 13.93
CA VAL A 16 -5.06 -0.53 12.78
C VAL A 16 -3.93 0.45 13.10
N ARG A 17 -4.17 1.37 14.04
CA ARG A 17 -3.17 2.35 14.46
C ARG A 17 -1.88 1.70 14.96
N THR A 18 -1.97 0.57 15.64
CA THR A 18 -0.82 -0.17 16.18
C THR A 18 0.00 -0.83 15.07
N TRP A 19 -0.62 -1.26 13.99
CA TRP A 19 -0.02 -2.09 12.96
C TRP A 19 0.24 -1.38 11.64
N THR A 20 -0.31 -0.18 11.45
CA THR A 20 -0.16 0.59 10.23
C THR A 20 1.00 1.55 10.34
N GLU A 21 2.04 1.31 9.58
CA GLU A 21 3.23 2.18 9.54
C GLU A 21 3.26 2.98 8.25
N ALA A 22 3.66 4.24 8.37
CA ALA A 22 3.92 5.06 7.20
C ALA A 22 5.25 4.64 6.57
N ALA A 23 5.34 4.75 5.25
CA ALA A 23 6.63 4.61 4.58
C ALA A 23 7.61 5.67 5.13
N THR A 24 8.86 5.28 5.33
CA THR A 24 9.89 6.19 5.78
C THR A 24 10.29 7.16 4.66
N PRO A 25 10.90 8.33 4.99
CA PRO A 25 11.43 9.22 3.96
C PRO A 25 12.41 8.52 3.00
N GLU A 26 13.23 7.61 3.52
CA GLU A 26 14.19 6.84 2.72
C GLU A 26 13.49 5.90 1.75
N GLN A 27 12.42 5.24 2.20
CA GLN A 27 11.60 4.39 1.32
C GLN A 27 10.93 5.20 0.22
N LEU A 28 10.38 6.36 0.54
CA LEU A 28 9.77 7.25 -0.45
C LEU A 28 10.81 7.79 -1.44
N GLN A 29 12.00 8.12 -0.97
CA GLN A 29 13.11 8.53 -1.83
C GLN A 29 13.49 7.41 -2.79
N SER A 30 13.61 6.19 -2.31
CA SER A 30 13.88 5.02 -3.14
C SER A 30 12.78 4.81 -4.20
N CYS A 31 11.53 4.98 -3.82
CA CYS A 31 10.41 4.89 -4.78
C CYS A 31 10.51 5.97 -5.86
N ALA A 32 10.92 7.19 -5.50
CA ALA A 32 11.09 8.27 -6.45
C ALA A 32 12.23 7.99 -7.43
N GLU A 33 13.31 7.38 -6.96
CA GLU A 33 14.52 7.15 -7.76
C GLU A 33 14.45 5.88 -8.62
N THR A 34 13.89 4.80 -8.09
CA THR A 34 13.99 3.46 -8.69
C THR A 34 12.65 2.83 -9.07
N GLY A 35 11.56 3.51 -8.81
CA GLY A 35 10.24 2.99 -9.04
C GLY A 35 9.26 4.09 -9.41
N ALA A 36 8.19 4.19 -8.65
CA ALA A 36 7.20 5.21 -8.85
C ALA A 36 6.76 5.80 -7.51
N LEU A 37 6.82 7.11 -7.41
CA LEU A 37 6.16 7.89 -6.37
C LEU A 37 5.20 8.84 -7.09
N CYS A 38 3.91 8.55 -7.02
CA CYS A 38 2.91 9.23 -7.80
C CYS A 38 1.91 9.95 -6.91
N ALA A 39 1.57 11.19 -7.26
CA ALA A 39 0.40 11.85 -6.72
C ALA A 39 -0.85 11.34 -7.44
N ILE A 40 -1.89 11.10 -6.69
CA ILE A 40 -3.20 10.78 -7.24
C ILE A 40 -3.98 12.08 -7.33
N GLU A 41 -4.44 12.43 -8.52
CA GLU A 41 -5.22 13.63 -8.74
C GLU A 41 -6.60 13.27 -9.28
N VAL A 42 -7.60 14.00 -8.81
CA VAL A 42 -8.98 13.88 -9.27
C VAL A 42 -9.49 15.30 -9.56
N ASP A 43 -9.91 15.54 -10.77
CA ASP A 43 -10.40 16.86 -11.22
C ASP A 43 -9.40 17.98 -10.94
N GLY A 44 -8.10 17.72 -11.15
CA GLY A 44 -7.04 18.68 -10.93
C GLY A 44 -6.63 18.91 -9.49
N GLN A 45 -7.23 18.20 -8.53
CA GLN A 45 -6.89 18.30 -7.12
C GLN A 45 -6.21 17.05 -6.62
N ARG A 46 -5.21 17.23 -5.75
CA ARG A 46 -4.52 16.10 -5.13
C ARG A 46 -5.48 15.34 -4.22
N ALA A 47 -5.56 14.05 -4.43
CA ALA A 47 -6.45 13.15 -3.69
C ALA A 47 -5.71 12.07 -2.90
N GLY A 48 -4.39 11.94 -3.10
CA GLY A 48 -3.61 10.94 -2.40
C GLY A 48 -2.24 10.72 -3.00
N ILE A 49 -1.57 9.70 -2.52
CA ILE A 49 -0.28 9.25 -3.06
C ILE A 49 -0.25 7.73 -3.18
N ILE A 50 0.54 7.25 -4.12
CA ILE A 50 0.89 5.85 -4.23
C ILE A 50 2.38 5.73 -4.53
N ALA A 51 3.05 4.78 -3.88
CA ALA A 51 4.48 4.58 -4.04
C ALA A 51 4.83 3.11 -4.08
N ALA A 52 5.66 2.74 -5.03
CA ALA A 52 6.19 1.39 -5.18
C ALA A 52 7.64 1.44 -5.66
N ALA A 53 8.40 0.43 -5.33
CA ALA A 53 9.76 0.26 -5.83
C ALA A 53 10.11 -1.22 -5.95
N ARG A 54 11.16 -1.50 -6.72
CA ARG A 54 11.65 -2.86 -6.85
C ARG A 54 12.09 -3.40 -5.50
N ASP A 55 11.55 -4.56 -5.14
CA ASP A 55 11.93 -5.25 -3.91
C ASP A 55 11.66 -6.75 -4.08
N ASP A 56 12.73 -7.50 -4.33
CA ASP A 56 12.67 -8.94 -4.47
C ASP A 56 12.85 -9.57 -3.08
N ALA A 57 11.75 -9.78 -2.38
CA ALA A 57 11.76 -10.29 -1.01
C ALA A 57 10.58 -11.22 -0.75
N ASN A 58 10.68 -11.99 0.33
CA ASN A 58 9.59 -12.87 0.80
C ASN A 58 9.11 -13.88 -0.25
N GLY A 59 10.03 -14.34 -1.12
CA GLY A 59 9.68 -15.23 -2.22
C GLY A 59 9.00 -14.56 -3.41
N MET A 60 8.84 -13.22 -3.36
CA MET A 60 8.29 -12.44 -4.45
C MET A 60 9.39 -11.79 -5.26
N ARG A 61 9.17 -11.68 -6.56
CA ARG A 61 10.02 -10.94 -7.47
C ARG A 61 9.20 -9.84 -8.11
N GLY A 62 9.68 -8.60 -8.03
CA GLY A 62 9.02 -7.50 -8.70
C GLY A 62 8.98 -6.22 -7.88
N PHE A 63 7.81 -5.62 -7.77
CA PHE A 63 7.63 -4.31 -7.12
C PHE A 63 6.76 -4.44 -5.89
N GLN A 64 7.22 -3.84 -4.79
CA GLN A 64 6.44 -3.72 -3.57
C GLN A 64 5.75 -2.36 -3.50
N VAL A 65 4.47 -2.37 -3.16
CA VAL A 65 3.73 -1.16 -2.82
C VAL A 65 4.11 -0.75 -1.39
N TYR A 66 4.82 0.37 -1.25
CA TYR A 66 5.25 0.89 0.05
C TYR A 66 4.22 1.80 0.70
N GLU A 67 3.46 2.54 -0.10
CA GLU A 67 2.45 3.46 0.42
C GLU A 67 1.30 3.57 -0.56
N PHE A 68 0.09 3.60 -0.05
CA PHE A 68 -1.11 3.92 -0.81
C PHE A 68 -2.09 4.62 0.12
N LEU A 69 -2.26 5.91 -0.06
CA LEU A 69 -3.16 6.71 0.76
C LEU A 69 -4.07 7.54 -0.13
N LEU A 70 -5.35 7.54 0.21
CA LEU A 70 -6.34 8.46 -0.33
C LEU A 70 -6.83 9.39 0.78
N ASP A 71 -7.08 10.64 0.44
CA ASP A 71 -7.73 11.57 1.35
C ASP A 71 -9.17 11.15 1.61
N ASP A 72 -9.74 11.61 2.71
CA ASP A 72 -11.08 11.21 3.14
C ASP A 72 -12.15 11.44 2.07
N ASN A 73 -12.12 12.61 1.44
CA ASN A 73 -13.09 12.97 0.41
C ASN A 73 -12.91 12.19 -0.89
N ALA A 74 -11.81 11.48 -1.06
CA ALA A 74 -11.53 10.64 -2.22
C ALA A 74 -11.87 9.16 -1.97
N ARG A 75 -12.12 8.77 -0.73
CA ARG A 75 -12.44 7.39 -0.37
C ARG A 75 -13.87 7.03 -0.76
N GLY A 76 -14.10 5.74 -0.99
CA GLY A 76 -15.43 5.22 -1.32
C GLY A 76 -15.94 5.59 -2.71
N ARG A 77 -15.06 6.07 -3.58
CA ARG A 77 -15.41 6.50 -4.95
C ARG A 77 -14.86 5.55 -6.03
N GLY A 78 -14.37 4.39 -5.65
CA GLY A 78 -13.81 3.42 -6.60
C GLY A 78 -12.48 3.83 -7.22
N LEU A 79 -11.74 4.75 -6.59
CA LEU A 79 -10.48 5.28 -7.13
C LEU A 79 -9.29 4.35 -6.91
N ALA A 80 -9.31 3.54 -5.85
CA ALA A 80 -8.17 2.68 -5.52
C ALA A 80 -7.82 1.68 -6.63
N PRO A 81 -8.77 0.95 -7.23
CA PRO A 81 -8.44 0.07 -8.36
C PRO A 81 -7.87 0.82 -9.56
N VAL A 82 -8.39 2.00 -9.87
CA VAL A 82 -7.91 2.83 -10.98
C VAL A 82 -6.48 3.31 -10.73
N ALA A 83 -6.21 3.82 -9.53
CA ALA A 83 -4.87 4.27 -9.15
C ALA A 83 -3.85 3.12 -9.21
N MET A 84 -4.23 1.94 -8.76
CA MET A 84 -3.36 0.76 -8.80
C MET A 84 -3.08 0.34 -10.25
N GLN A 85 -4.07 0.38 -11.12
CA GLN A 85 -3.87 0.06 -12.53
C GLN A 85 -2.94 1.07 -13.21
N LEU A 86 -3.11 2.36 -12.94
CA LEU A 86 -2.24 3.39 -13.47
C LEU A 86 -0.79 3.24 -12.96
N LEU A 87 -0.62 2.84 -11.69
CA LEU A 87 0.70 2.52 -11.17
C LEU A 87 1.36 1.39 -11.96
N CYS A 88 0.63 0.31 -12.22
CA CYS A 88 1.15 -0.80 -13.03
C CYS A 88 1.58 -0.34 -14.42
N ASP A 89 0.88 0.63 -15.01
CA ASP A 89 1.20 1.14 -16.34
C ASP A 89 2.51 1.94 -16.36
N VAL A 90 2.91 2.56 -15.25
CA VAL A 90 4.15 3.36 -15.19
C VAL A 90 5.35 2.59 -14.64
N LEU A 91 5.14 1.47 -13.98
CA LEU A 91 6.25 0.66 -13.45
C LEU A 91 6.98 -0.06 -14.58
N PRO A 92 8.34 -0.10 -14.54
CA PRO A 92 9.14 -0.80 -15.56
C PRO A 92 9.15 -2.31 -15.30
N VAL A 93 8.00 -2.94 -15.41
CA VAL A 93 7.84 -4.38 -15.14
C VAL A 93 8.43 -5.23 -16.28
N GLN A 94 9.00 -6.37 -15.90
CA GLN A 94 9.52 -7.38 -16.81
C GLN A 94 8.73 -8.68 -16.66
N THR A 95 8.87 -9.57 -17.62
CA THR A 95 8.24 -10.89 -17.56
C THR A 95 8.62 -11.59 -16.26
N GLY A 96 7.63 -12.09 -15.54
CA GLY A 96 7.80 -12.75 -14.24
C GLY A 96 7.78 -11.82 -13.04
N ASP A 97 7.73 -10.51 -13.24
CA ASP A 97 7.56 -9.57 -12.14
C ASP A 97 6.13 -9.59 -11.60
N THR A 98 6.00 -9.38 -10.31
CA THR A 98 4.71 -9.24 -9.62
C THR A 98 4.64 -7.90 -8.91
N LEU A 99 3.44 -7.40 -8.73
CA LEU A 99 3.17 -6.30 -7.82
C LEU A 99 2.68 -6.89 -6.50
N TRP A 100 3.40 -6.65 -5.43
CA TRP A 100 3.10 -7.26 -4.14
C TRP A 100 3.13 -6.23 -3.02
N GLY A 101 2.65 -6.60 -1.88
CA GLY A 101 2.65 -5.78 -0.69
C GLY A 101 2.15 -6.57 0.50
N THR A 102 2.32 -6.01 1.68
CA THR A 102 1.84 -6.59 2.92
C THR A 102 0.65 -5.79 3.44
N VAL A 103 -0.34 -6.49 3.94
CA VAL A 103 -1.53 -5.89 4.53
C VAL A 103 -1.78 -6.56 5.86
N HIS A 104 -1.89 -5.77 6.93
CA HIS A 104 -2.28 -6.31 8.22
C HIS A 104 -3.68 -6.91 8.14
N VAL A 105 -3.91 -8.05 8.78
CA VAL A 105 -5.18 -8.77 8.73
C VAL A 105 -6.36 -7.90 9.23
N GLY A 106 -6.10 -7.00 10.17
CA GLY A 106 -7.09 -6.05 10.67
C GLY A 106 -7.36 -4.84 9.77
N ASN A 107 -6.58 -4.66 8.71
CA ASN A 107 -6.76 -3.54 7.78
C ASN A 107 -7.69 -3.93 6.63
N GLY A 108 -8.99 -4.03 6.93
CA GLY A 108 -10.01 -4.43 5.97
C GLY A 108 -10.08 -3.59 4.70
N PRO A 109 -10.06 -2.24 4.79
CA PRO A 109 -10.09 -1.40 3.59
C PRO A 109 -8.94 -1.66 2.62
N SER A 110 -7.70 -1.76 3.09
CA SER A 110 -6.55 -2.07 2.25
C SER A 110 -6.64 -3.46 1.63
N ARG A 111 -7.10 -4.43 2.42
CA ARG A 111 -7.30 -5.80 1.94
C ARG A 111 -8.35 -5.85 0.83
N GLY A 112 -9.48 -5.17 1.03
CA GLY A 112 -10.54 -5.09 0.04
C GLY A 112 -10.06 -4.43 -1.26
N ASN A 113 -9.29 -3.36 -1.17
CA ASN A 113 -8.71 -2.69 -2.34
C ASN A 113 -7.75 -3.61 -3.10
N ALA A 114 -6.90 -4.34 -2.39
CA ALA A 114 -5.98 -5.29 -3.00
C ALA A 114 -6.73 -6.39 -3.77
N LEU A 115 -7.76 -6.97 -3.16
CA LEU A 115 -8.58 -7.99 -3.81
C LEU A 115 -9.34 -7.44 -5.02
N ALA A 116 -9.84 -6.21 -4.93
CA ALA A 116 -10.59 -5.58 -6.02
C ALA A 116 -9.77 -5.36 -7.29
N VAL A 117 -8.44 -5.21 -7.18
CA VAL A 117 -7.54 -5.10 -8.35
C VAL A 117 -7.00 -6.45 -8.81
N GLY A 118 -7.48 -7.56 -8.27
CA GLY A 118 -7.08 -8.90 -8.67
C GLY A 118 -5.84 -9.43 -7.96
N ARG A 119 -5.38 -8.78 -6.89
CA ARG A 119 -4.28 -9.30 -6.07
C ARG A 119 -4.76 -10.51 -5.26
N GLU A 120 -3.87 -11.45 -5.06
CA GLU A 120 -4.16 -12.67 -4.33
C GLU A 120 -3.30 -12.77 -3.08
N LYS A 121 -3.85 -13.38 -2.04
CA LYS A 121 -3.07 -13.72 -0.85
C LYS A 121 -2.18 -14.93 -1.18
N THR A 122 -0.86 -14.74 -1.13
CA THR A 122 0.10 -15.81 -1.44
C THR A 122 0.86 -16.31 -0.22
N ALA A 123 1.00 -15.47 0.81
CA ALA A 123 1.73 -15.80 2.03
C ALA A 123 1.23 -14.96 3.20
N ALA A 124 1.62 -15.36 4.39
CA ALA A 124 1.32 -14.58 5.60
C ALA A 124 2.51 -14.66 6.56
N PHE A 125 2.76 -13.57 7.27
CA PHE A 125 3.64 -13.56 8.42
C PHE A 125 2.81 -13.86 9.66
N VAL A 126 3.28 -14.79 10.48
CA VAL A 126 2.62 -15.18 11.72
C VAL A 126 3.62 -14.96 12.84
N TRP A 127 3.25 -14.13 13.81
CA TRP A 127 4.03 -13.95 15.01
C TRP A 127 3.66 -15.03 16.02
N VAL A 128 4.66 -15.75 16.47
CA VAL A 128 4.48 -16.83 17.46
C VAL A 128 5.18 -16.43 18.73
N GLN A 129 4.44 -16.37 19.82
CA GLN A 129 5.00 -16.12 21.13
C GLN A 129 5.18 -17.46 21.86
N ARG A 130 6.38 -17.69 22.38
CA ARG A 130 6.61 -18.90 23.18
C ARG A 130 5.93 -18.76 24.53
N ARG A 131 5.41 -19.87 25.01
CA ARG A 131 4.77 -19.91 26.32
C ARG A 131 5.76 -19.49 27.40
N GLY A 132 5.37 -18.51 28.23
CA GLY A 132 6.21 -18.00 29.32
C GLY A 132 7.09 -16.81 28.93
N GLU A 133 7.07 -16.35 27.69
CA GLU A 133 7.81 -15.17 27.20
C GLU A 133 6.87 -13.96 27.10
N LEU A 134 6.43 -13.48 28.23
CA LEU A 134 5.55 -12.29 28.30
C LEU A 134 6.27 -11.08 28.89
#